data_b2ac683ed7c4999f81a040814494293e
#
_entry.id   b2ac683ed7c4999f81a040814494293e
#
_cell.length_a   1.000
_cell.length_b   1.000
_cell.length_c   1.000
_cell.angle_alpha   90.00
_cell.angle_beta   90.00
_cell.angle_gamma   90.00
#
_symmetry.space_group_name_H-M   'P 1'
#
loop_
_entity.id
_entity.type
_entity.pdbx_description
1 polymer ?
#
loop_
_entity_poly.entity_id
_entity_poly.type
_entity_poly.pdbx_seq_one_letter_code
_entity_poly.pdbx_strand_id
1 'polypeptide(L)'
;MDSLLILKGGYMLLGLDVGGTFTDAVIIDAHRVVATAKRRTTKDNLMNGIGEALDAVLEGYDTSNIEQVTLSTTVVTNTIVEAKEQVVDLYVITGPGRNVDDIFPVEPIYLQGYTDHRGIVVECTPADAVRGIANMVQARSGTDLAAVSAKFGVRNPQEELSITEELKNTYHTISNGSLLSGSLNFPRRTISAYFNSAVTPVFTVFKKNVEDALSARNILAPLHILKADGGSLPMEHMVSRPVETAFTGPAATVLGLSALGVIGNKHTVALDIGGTTTDISLWKHGKPLMTKNGVSIREYPSAVRSFAVTSVGIGGESVIRLKNGNLTVGPERVGPSVALGGVEPTLGDALIVLGHANYGDFNLASRALQDLADAIQATLQSKNVNTSNNQLTLIKTASDVARLIVEKALQTIQHGINEVVKVENKRPIYVVADIVNPDVFVPEHIVVVGGTAPNLGPSIGEYLELPVTIPENAAVANAIGAALALSTIELTIHVDTKRRLLVIPELGIKQQNCTLKRAEQVVERAKEVLSEEALRLGLDTAQEIEVINIEDFPVVEGWQSMERLITVKVQLAAGVKHYVE
;
A
#
# COMPACT_ATOMS: atom_id res chain seq x y z
N MET A 1 -21.31 38.74 31.80
CA MET A 1 -20.21 38.04 32.47
C MET A 1 -20.27 36.62 31.98
N ASP A 2 -19.76 36.41 30.78
CA ASP A 2 -19.72 35.09 30.14
C ASP A 2 -18.40 34.45 30.49
N SER A 3 -18.49 33.43 31.33
CA SER A 3 -17.37 32.56 31.65
C SER A 3 -17.03 31.75 30.40
N LEU A 4 -15.96 32.14 29.70
CA LEU A 4 -15.28 31.27 28.74
C LEU A 4 -14.85 30.01 29.52
N LEU A 5 -15.57 28.92 29.32
CA LEU A 5 -15.07 27.59 29.58
C LEU A 5 -13.88 27.39 28.64
N ILE A 6 -12.67 27.52 29.19
CA ILE A 6 -11.46 27.01 28.59
C ILE A 6 -11.68 25.48 28.53
N LEU A 7 -12.10 25.00 27.38
CA LEU A 7 -12.06 23.58 27.05
C LEU A 7 -10.62 23.14 27.22
N LYS A 8 -10.35 22.25 28.17
CA LYS A 8 -9.09 21.53 28.28
C LYS A 8 -8.77 21.01 26.89
N GLY A 9 -7.60 21.33 26.38
CA GLY A 9 -7.16 20.98 25.03
C GLY A 9 -7.47 19.53 24.73
N GLY A 10 -8.24 19.31 23.67
CA GLY A 10 -8.52 17.97 23.15
C GLY A 10 -7.25 17.38 22.56
N TYR A 11 -7.18 16.08 22.53
CA TYR A 11 -6.09 15.31 21.95
C TYR A 11 -6.14 15.42 20.44
N MET A 12 -5.16 16.10 19.82
CA MET A 12 -5.12 16.32 18.39
C MET A 12 -4.26 15.28 17.69
N LEU A 13 -4.78 14.70 16.61
CA LEU A 13 -4.04 13.83 15.72
C LEU A 13 -3.75 14.58 14.42
N LEU A 14 -2.50 14.54 13.97
CA LEU A 14 -2.08 15.10 12.69
C LEU A 14 -1.86 13.98 11.67
N GLY A 15 -2.64 13.99 10.60
CA GLY A 15 -2.51 13.07 9.47
C GLY A 15 -1.91 13.76 8.25
N LEU A 16 -0.97 13.10 7.61
CA LEU A 16 -0.33 13.55 6.38
C LEU A 16 -0.43 12.45 5.31
N ASP A 17 -0.87 12.80 4.10
CA ASP A 17 -0.72 11.94 2.93
C ASP A 17 0.18 12.61 1.90
N VAL A 18 1.37 12.06 1.71
CA VAL A 18 2.38 12.58 0.78
C VAL A 18 2.28 11.82 -0.53
N GLY A 19 1.33 12.23 -1.36
CA GLY A 19 1.10 11.66 -2.68
C GLY A 19 2.03 12.22 -3.77
N GLY A 20 1.98 11.61 -4.95
CA GLY A 20 2.80 12.04 -6.11
C GLY A 20 2.34 13.36 -6.76
N THR A 21 1.11 13.83 -6.48
CA THR A 21 0.52 15.05 -7.06
C THR A 21 0.22 16.10 -6.01
N PHE A 22 -0.34 15.69 -4.89
CA PHE A 22 -0.71 16.55 -3.77
C PHE A 22 -0.22 15.95 -2.46
N THR A 23 0.07 16.83 -1.52
CA THR A 23 0.27 16.52 -0.11
C THR A 23 -0.94 17.03 0.65
N ASP A 24 -1.63 16.12 1.31
CA ASP A 24 -2.82 16.39 2.10
C ASP A 24 -2.47 16.35 3.59
N ALA A 25 -3.00 17.29 4.37
CA ALA A 25 -2.83 17.35 5.82
C ALA A 25 -4.17 17.55 6.50
N VAL A 26 -4.38 16.90 7.65
CA VAL A 26 -5.57 17.08 8.48
C VAL A 26 -5.20 17.14 9.96
N ILE A 27 -5.92 17.95 10.70
CA ILE A 27 -5.95 17.89 12.17
C ILE A 27 -7.31 17.34 12.58
N ILE A 28 -7.28 16.31 13.41
CA ILE A 28 -8.47 15.69 14.01
C ILE A 28 -8.41 15.95 15.52
N ASP A 29 -9.43 16.63 16.03
CA ASP A 29 -9.64 16.84 17.47
C ASP A 29 -10.83 15.99 17.92
N ALA A 30 -10.58 15.06 18.82
CA ALA A 30 -11.52 14.02 19.24
C ALA A 30 -12.09 13.27 18.01
N HIS A 31 -13.34 13.58 17.60
CA HIS A 31 -14.04 12.92 16.49
C HIS A 31 -14.28 13.83 15.29
N ARG A 32 -13.64 15.01 15.21
CA ARG A 32 -13.91 16.01 14.17
C ARG A 32 -12.65 16.40 13.42
N VAL A 33 -12.77 16.52 12.12
CA VAL A 33 -11.77 17.18 11.28
C VAL A 33 -11.89 18.69 11.54
N VAL A 34 -10.90 19.27 12.20
CA VAL A 34 -10.92 20.70 12.58
C VAL A 34 -10.09 21.57 11.64
N ALA A 35 -9.14 20.98 10.92
CA ALA A 35 -8.37 21.68 9.88
C ALA A 35 -7.99 20.72 8.75
N THR A 36 -7.95 21.23 7.54
CA THR A 36 -7.48 20.52 6.35
C THR A 36 -6.60 21.41 5.50
N ALA A 37 -5.59 20.84 4.89
CA ALA A 37 -4.78 21.52 3.89
C ALA A 37 -4.46 20.57 2.74
N LYS A 38 -4.43 21.12 1.52
CA LYS A 38 -4.02 20.40 0.31
C LYS A 38 -3.05 21.27 -0.47
N ARG A 39 -1.85 20.75 -0.72
CA ARG A 39 -0.77 21.47 -1.42
C ARG A 39 -0.23 20.60 -2.55
N ARG A 40 0.27 21.23 -3.61
CA ARG A 40 0.92 20.50 -4.70
C ARG A 40 2.23 19.89 -4.24
N THR A 41 2.41 18.61 -4.54
CA THR A 41 3.71 17.95 -4.33
C THR A 41 4.67 18.37 -5.44
N THR A 42 5.82 18.94 -5.05
CA THR A 42 6.91 19.27 -5.98
C THR A 42 7.81 18.03 -6.14
N LYS A 43 7.91 17.50 -7.36
CA LYS A 43 8.68 16.25 -7.62
C LYS A 43 10.17 16.37 -7.25
N ASP A 44 10.75 17.55 -7.44
CA ASP A 44 12.17 17.79 -7.16
C ASP A 44 12.47 18.02 -5.68
N ASN A 45 11.45 18.37 -4.87
CA ASN A 45 11.58 18.59 -3.44
C ASN A 45 10.25 18.30 -2.71
N LEU A 46 10.04 17.04 -2.34
CA LEU A 46 8.86 16.62 -1.58
C LEU A 46 8.68 17.41 -0.27
N MET A 47 9.77 17.88 0.32
CA MET A 47 9.75 18.60 1.59
C MET A 47 9.08 19.97 1.49
N ASN A 48 9.11 20.62 0.32
CA ASN A 48 8.39 21.89 0.12
C ASN A 48 6.88 21.67 0.26
N GLY A 49 6.32 20.66 -0.42
CA GLY A 49 4.90 20.34 -0.33
C GLY A 49 4.46 19.93 1.08
N ILE A 50 5.30 19.13 1.78
CA ILE A 50 5.07 18.76 3.18
C ILE A 50 5.10 20.01 4.07
N GLY A 51 6.10 20.87 3.91
CA GLY A 51 6.24 22.11 4.68
C GLY A 51 5.05 23.04 4.49
N GLU A 52 4.64 23.29 3.24
CA GLU A 52 3.48 24.14 2.93
C GLU A 52 2.15 23.56 3.45
N ALA A 53 1.99 22.23 3.40
CA ALA A 53 0.80 21.58 3.93
C ALA A 53 0.76 21.67 5.47
N LEU A 54 1.90 21.45 6.13
CA LEU A 54 2.03 21.61 7.58
C LEU A 54 1.75 23.06 8.01
N ASP A 55 2.38 24.05 7.38
CA ASP A 55 2.18 25.46 7.73
C ASP A 55 0.71 25.86 7.61
N ALA A 56 0.03 25.42 6.55
CA ALA A 56 -1.37 25.74 6.32
C ALA A 56 -2.32 25.04 7.29
N VAL A 57 -2.08 23.75 7.63
CA VAL A 57 -2.98 23.00 8.52
C VAL A 57 -2.80 23.40 9.98
N LEU A 58 -1.60 23.86 10.35
CA LEU A 58 -1.26 24.29 11.72
C LEU A 58 -1.63 25.74 12.03
N GLU A 59 -2.08 26.51 11.03
CA GLU A 59 -2.43 27.92 11.24
C GLU A 59 -3.52 28.07 12.30
N GLY A 60 -3.19 28.74 13.40
CA GLY A 60 -4.10 28.97 14.54
C GLY A 60 -4.16 27.82 15.55
N TYR A 61 -3.37 26.76 15.41
CA TYR A 61 -3.33 25.64 16.35
C TYR A 61 -2.03 25.62 17.16
N ASP A 62 -2.12 25.24 18.44
CA ASP A 62 -0.97 25.01 19.28
C ASP A 62 -0.40 23.61 19.03
N THR A 63 0.81 23.55 18.48
CA THR A 63 1.49 22.30 18.13
C THR A 63 1.78 21.41 19.33
N SER A 64 1.80 21.95 20.55
CA SER A 64 1.99 21.18 21.79
C SER A 64 0.81 20.26 22.12
N ASN A 65 -0.36 20.48 21.52
CA ASN A 65 -1.55 19.66 21.69
C ASN A 65 -1.59 18.46 20.71
N ILE A 66 -0.64 18.37 19.79
CA ILE A 66 -0.55 17.23 18.86
C ILE A 66 0.05 16.05 19.64
N GLU A 67 -0.70 14.96 19.74
CA GLU A 67 -0.28 13.75 20.43
C GLU A 67 0.40 12.73 19.52
N GLN A 68 0.04 12.70 18.26
CA GLN A 68 0.62 11.81 17.27
C GLN A 68 0.59 12.43 15.88
N VAL A 69 1.65 12.23 15.15
CA VAL A 69 1.71 12.47 13.70
C VAL A 69 1.76 11.13 12.99
N THR A 70 0.86 10.89 12.05
CA THR A 70 0.93 9.70 11.19
C THR A 70 0.95 10.11 9.74
N LEU A 71 1.88 9.56 8.98
CA LEU A 71 2.00 9.86 7.57
C LEU A 71 1.82 8.62 6.68
N SER A 72 1.21 8.83 5.53
CA SER A 72 1.24 7.98 4.35
C SER A 72 2.19 8.60 3.32
N THR A 73 2.88 7.77 2.53
CA THR A 73 3.83 8.28 1.53
C THR A 73 3.94 7.37 0.31
N THR A 74 4.14 7.95 -0.84
CA THR A 74 4.42 7.22 -2.08
C THR A 74 5.92 7.12 -2.39
N VAL A 75 6.81 7.55 -1.49
CA VAL A 75 8.27 7.57 -1.73
C VAL A 75 8.81 6.20 -2.12
N VAL A 76 8.52 5.17 -1.32
CA VAL A 76 8.96 3.79 -1.59
C VAL A 76 8.31 3.25 -2.86
N THR A 77 7.01 3.47 -3.02
CA THR A 77 6.26 3.04 -4.22
C THR A 77 6.85 3.66 -5.49
N ASN A 78 7.06 4.97 -5.50
CA ASN A 78 7.62 5.68 -6.66
C ASN A 78 9.04 5.22 -6.97
N THR A 79 9.90 5.05 -5.95
CA THR A 79 11.25 4.53 -6.12
C THR A 79 11.24 3.19 -6.86
N ILE A 80 10.35 2.28 -6.45
CA ILE A 80 10.21 0.94 -7.07
C ILE A 80 9.60 1.04 -8.48
N VAL A 81 8.51 1.78 -8.66
CA VAL A 81 7.81 1.89 -9.95
C VAL A 81 8.69 2.55 -11.01
N GLU A 82 9.46 3.57 -10.62
CA GLU A 82 10.36 4.30 -11.52
C GLU A 82 11.72 3.59 -11.71
N ALA A 83 11.92 2.41 -11.12
CA ALA A 83 13.17 1.64 -11.16
C ALA A 83 14.40 2.46 -10.69
N LYS A 84 14.22 3.22 -9.62
CA LYS A 84 15.25 4.07 -9.00
C LYS A 84 15.83 3.49 -7.71
N GLU A 85 15.38 2.30 -7.32
CA GLU A 85 15.96 1.59 -6.18
C GLU A 85 17.43 1.24 -6.41
N GLN A 86 18.18 1.13 -5.31
CA GLN A 86 19.59 0.81 -5.38
C GLN A 86 19.80 -0.69 -5.63
N VAL A 87 20.95 -1.02 -6.24
CA VAL A 87 21.37 -2.40 -6.48
C VAL A 87 21.64 -3.08 -5.14
N VAL A 88 21.21 -4.35 -5.01
CA VAL A 88 21.36 -5.17 -3.81
C VAL A 88 22.02 -6.50 -4.21
N ASP A 89 23.02 -6.92 -3.46
CA ASP A 89 23.59 -8.25 -3.59
C ASP A 89 22.70 -9.26 -2.86
N LEU A 90 22.10 -10.18 -3.64
CA LEU A 90 21.10 -11.13 -3.15
C LEU A 90 21.72 -12.49 -2.85
N TYR A 91 21.86 -12.84 -1.57
CA TYR A 91 22.37 -14.12 -1.11
C TYR A 91 21.23 -15.10 -0.83
N VAL A 92 21.30 -16.29 -1.42
CA VAL A 92 20.28 -17.32 -1.24
C VAL A 92 20.86 -18.67 -0.88
N ILE A 93 20.14 -19.37 0.02
CA ILE A 93 20.42 -20.76 0.39
C ILE A 93 19.20 -21.57 -0.01
N THR A 94 19.30 -22.23 -1.16
CA THR A 94 18.18 -22.98 -1.75
C THR A 94 18.17 -24.45 -1.37
N GLY A 95 19.34 -25.01 -1.05
CA GLY A 95 19.50 -26.45 -0.92
C GLY A 95 19.12 -27.20 -2.21
N PRO A 96 18.90 -28.52 -2.15
CA PRO A 96 18.49 -29.30 -3.30
C PRO A 96 17.08 -28.94 -3.78
N GLY A 97 16.84 -28.96 -5.09
CA GLY A 97 15.54 -28.74 -5.67
C GLY A 97 15.58 -27.98 -7.01
N ARG A 98 14.46 -27.30 -7.32
CA ARG A 98 14.33 -26.54 -8.57
C ARG A 98 15.24 -25.30 -8.55
N ASN A 99 15.88 -25.02 -9.68
CA ASN A 99 16.53 -23.73 -9.93
C ASN A 99 15.54 -22.58 -9.83
N VAL A 100 15.95 -21.46 -9.23
CA VAL A 100 15.12 -20.29 -8.95
C VAL A 100 15.69 -18.99 -9.59
N ASP A 101 16.63 -19.11 -10.53
CA ASP A 101 17.33 -17.95 -11.12
C ASP A 101 16.36 -16.94 -11.75
N ASP A 102 15.34 -17.42 -12.47
CA ASP A 102 14.43 -16.58 -13.24
C ASP A 102 13.31 -15.94 -12.42
N ILE A 103 13.27 -16.11 -11.09
CA ILE A 103 12.15 -15.64 -10.26
C ILE A 103 12.51 -14.43 -9.41
N PHE A 104 13.76 -13.98 -9.42
CA PHE A 104 14.23 -12.83 -8.63
C PHE A 104 14.55 -11.62 -9.51
N PRO A 105 14.53 -10.42 -8.93
CA PRO A 105 14.84 -9.17 -9.66
C PRO A 105 16.29 -9.10 -10.18
N VAL A 106 17.17 -9.88 -9.60
CA VAL A 106 18.61 -9.95 -9.94
C VAL A 106 19.07 -11.40 -9.92
N GLU A 107 20.21 -11.68 -10.56
CA GLU A 107 20.88 -12.99 -10.45
C GLU A 107 21.32 -13.21 -8.99
N PRO A 108 20.85 -14.28 -8.32
CA PRO A 108 21.17 -14.51 -6.93
C PRO A 108 22.57 -15.12 -6.75
N ILE A 109 23.18 -14.80 -5.61
CA ILE A 109 24.44 -15.37 -5.17
C ILE A 109 24.12 -16.60 -4.33
N TYR A 110 24.40 -17.77 -4.87
CA TYR A 110 24.15 -19.03 -4.18
C TYR A 110 25.22 -19.31 -3.13
N LEU A 111 24.77 -19.47 -1.89
CA LEU A 111 25.60 -19.97 -0.81
C LEU A 111 25.38 -21.47 -0.66
N GLN A 112 26.47 -22.19 -0.40
CA GLN A 112 26.43 -23.58 -0.01
C GLN A 112 25.74 -23.68 1.36
N GLY A 113 24.89 -24.66 1.54
CA GLY A 113 24.12 -24.86 2.77
C GLY A 113 22.76 -25.47 2.50
N TYR A 114 22.23 -26.15 3.49
CA TYR A 114 20.91 -26.76 3.35
C TYR A 114 20.23 -26.95 4.71
N THR A 115 19.08 -26.33 4.86
CA THR A 115 18.13 -26.59 5.95
C THR A 115 16.91 -27.31 5.37
N ASP A 116 16.47 -28.42 5.98
CA ASP A 116 15.32 -29.20 5.52
C ASP A 116 13.99 -28.54 5.89
N HIS A 117 12.89 -29.12 5.40
CA HIS A 117 11.52 -28.65 5.63
C HIS A 117 11.08 -28.64 7.12
N ARG A 118 11.83 -29.31 7.99
CA ARG A 118 11.63 -29.33 9.45
C ARG A 118 12.56 -28.40 10.21
N GLY A 119 13.41 -27.63 9.51
CA GLY A 119 14.38 -26.73 10.12
C GLY A 119 15.61 -27.41 10.67
N ILE A 120 15.96 -28.63 10.18
CA ILE A 120 17.22 -29.31 10.49
C ILE A 120 18.27 -28.79 9.52
N VAL A 121 19.36 -28.25 10.05
CA VAL A 121 20.54 -27.94 9.24
C VAL A 121 21.20 -29.26 8.82
N VAL A 122 21.11 -29.57 7.55
CA VAL A 122 21.74 -30.79 6.96
C VAL A 122 23.16 -30.49 6.52
N GLU A 123 23.37 -29.28 6.00
CA GLU A 123 24.67 -28.77 5.61
C GLU A 123 24.80 -27.31 6.04
N CYS A 124 25.84 -26.98 6.79
CA CYS A 124 26.11 -25.63 7.26
C CYS A 124 26.81 -24.80 6.18
N THR A 125 26.47 -23.53 6.08
CA THR A 125 27.20 -22.56 5.27
C THR A 125 28.48 -22.15 6.02
N PRO A 126 29.68 -22.38 5.47
CA PRO A 126 30.92 -22.02 6.16
C PRO A 126 31.12 -20.51 6.22
N ALA A 127 31.37 -19.96 7.40
CA ALA A 127 31.58 -18.54 7.63
C ALA A 127 32.68 -17.92 6.75
N ASP A 128 33.82 -18.61 6.61
CA ASP A 128 34.92 -18.12 5.77
C ASP A 128 34.56 -18.04 4.29
N ALA A 129 33.73 -18.98 3.80
CA ALA A 129 33.23 -18.95 2.44
C ALA A 129 32.29 -17.74 2.22
N VAL A 130 31.42 -17.43 3.20
CA VAL A 130 30.55 -16.24 3.13
C VAL A 130 31.38 -14.99 3.01
N ARG A 131 32.38 -14.78 3.88
CA ARG A 131 33.26 -13.60 3.84
C ARG A 131 34.01 -13.48 2.53
N GLY A 132 34.58 -14.59 2.04
CA GLY A 132 35.30 -14.62 0.77
C GLY A 132 34.44 -14.25 -0.42
N ILE A 133 33.24 -14.82 -0.50
CA ILE A 133 32.25 -14.51 -1.55
C ILE A 133 31.80 -13.05 -1.45
N ALA A 134 31.46 -12.57 -0.25
CA ALA A 134 30.98 -11.22 -0.02
C ALA A 134 31.97 -10.16 -0.51
N ASN A 135 33.25 -10.31 -0.17
CA ASN A 135 34.30 -9.38 -0.61
C ASN A 135 34.47 -9.36 -2.14
N MET A 136 34.38 -10.51 -2.80
CA MET A 136 34.49 -10.60 -4.28
C MET A 136 33.25 -9.97 -4.96
N VAL A 137 32.07 -10.22 -4.43
CA VAL A 137 30.81 -9.73 -5.01
C VAL A 137 30.72 -8.22 -4.82
N GLN A 138 30.91 -7.72 -3.63
CA GLN A 138 30.87 -6.29 -3.30
C GLN A 138 31.91 -5.50 -4.12
N ALA A 139 33.11 -6.06 -4.34
CA ALA A 139 34.12 -5.43 -5.19
C ALA A 139 33.67 -5.28 -6.67
N ARG A 140 32.71 -6.08 -7.14
CA ARG A 140 32.13 -5.99 -8.50
C ARG A 140 30.91 -5.08 -8.54
N SER A 141 29.99 -5.25 -7.59
CA SER A 141 28.73 -4.51 -7.52
C SER A 141 28.94 -3.08 -7.03
N GLY A 142 29.89 -2.86 -6.12
CA GLY A 142 30.13 -1.57 -5.47
C GLY A 142 28.99 -1.14 -4.53
N THR A 143 28.03 -2.03 -4.22
CA THR A 143 26.90 -1.70 -3.34
C THR A 143 27.20 -2.02 -1.89
N ASP A 144 26.61 -1.22 -0.98
CA ASP A 144 26.64 -1.44 0.48
C ASP A 144 25.38 -2.16 0.99
N LEU A 145 24.57 -2.71 0.06
CA LEU A 145 23.27 -3.30 0.35
C LEU A 145 23.29 -4.79 0.03
N ALA A 146 22.82 -5.61 0.97
CA ALA A 146 22.66 -7.05 0.78
C ALA A 146 21.27 -7.52 1.25
N ALA A 147 20.81 -8.64 0.71
CA ALA A 147 19.66 -9.37 1.20
C ALA A 147 20.02 -10.86 1.35
N VAL A 148 19.49 -11.50 2.39
CA VAL A 148 19.74 -12.91 2.71
C VAL A 148 18.43 -13.65 2.83
N SER A 149 18.30 -14.81 2.19
CA SER A 149 17.11 -15.64 2.35
C SER A 149 17.44 -17.12 2.19
N ALA A 150 16.93 -17.94 3.13
CA ALA A 150 17.06 -19.39 3.09
C ALA A 150 15.71 -20.06 2.83
N LYS A 151 15.68 -21.16 2.05
CA LYS A 151 14.45 -21.85 1.64
C LYS A 151 13.53 -22.18 2.82
N PHE A 152 14.07 -22.67 3.91
CA PHE A 152 13.36 -22.98 5.14
C PHE A 152 13.82 -22.12 6.34
N GLY A 153 14.32 -20.91 6.08
CA GLY A 153 14.74 -19.96 7.11
C GLY A 153 13.69 -19.69 8.18
N VAL A 154 12.40 -19.72 7.83
CA VAL A 154 11.30 -19.57 8.81
C VAL A 154 11.15 -20.76 9.77
N ARG A 155 11.73 -21.92 9.43
CA ARG A 155 11.81 -23.09 10.33
C ARG A 155 13.09 -23.09 11.15
N ASN A 156 14.08 -22.32 10.73
CA ASN A 156 15.35 -22.14 11.42
C ASN A 156 16.03 -20.83 10.98
N PRO A 157 15.71 -19.70 11.62
CA PRO A 157 16.28 -18.40 11.24
C PRO A 157 17.77 -18.25 11.55
N GLN A 158 18.36 -19.15 12.34
CA GLN A 158 19.75 -19.05 12.79
C GLN A 158 20.75 -19.06 11.63
N GLU A 159 20.44 -19.74 10.52
CA GLU A 159 21.30 -19.78 9.34
C GLU A 159 21.36 -18.41 8.66
N GLU A 160 20.20 -17.77 8.39
CA GLU A 160 20.16 -16.40 7.85
C GLU A 160 20.86 -15.41 8.78
N LEU A 161 20.61 -15.50 10.10
CA LEU A 161 21.24 -14.63 11.10
C LEU A 161 22.76 -14.80 11.14
N SER A 162 23.27 -16.05 11.12
CA SER A 162 24.71 -16.32 11.10
C SER A 162 25.38 -15.73 9.86
N ILE A 163 24.76 -15.87 8.69
CA ILE A 163 25.26 -15.27 7.45
C ILE A 163 25.24 -13.75 7.54
N THR A 164 24.19 -13.16 8.09
CA THR A 164 24.10 -11.71 8.30
C THR A 164 25.26 -11.19 9.14
N GLU A 165 25.63 -11.88 10.22
CA GLU A 165 26.78 -11.46 11.05
C GLU A 165 28.08 -11.43 10.23
N GLU A 166 28.29 -12.40 9.34
CA GLU A 166 29.47 -12.40 8.48
C GLU A 166 29.45 -11.29 7.43
N LEU A 167 28.26 -10.98 6.89
CA LEU A 167 28.07 -9.93 5.88
C LEU A 167 28.18 -8.50 6.44
N LYS A 168 27.96 -8.29 7.73
CA LYS A 168 28.09 -6.96 8.39
C LYS A 168 29.47 -6.32 8.25
N ASN A 169 30.50 -7.13 7.99
CA ASN A 169 31.84 -6.63 7.74
C ASN A 169 32.01 -6.00 6.34
N THR A 170 31.06 -6.26 5.44
CA THR A 170 31.14 -5.86 4.03
C THR A 170 30.00 -4.93 3.63
N TYR A 171 28.80 -5.13 4.19
CA TYR A 171 27.58 -4.38 3.85
C TYR A 171 27.03 -3.60 5.03
N HIS A 172 26.58 -2.38 4.76
CA HIS A 172 25.96 -1.52 5.78
C HIS A 172 24.50 -1.87 6.04
N THR A 173 23.76 -2.23 4.99
CA THR A 173 22.34 -2.60 5.10
C THR A 173 22.14 -4.03 4.67
N ILE A 174 21.53 -4.85 5.53
CA ILE A 174 21.26 -6.26 5.25
C ILE A 174 19.83 -6.59 5.67
N SER A 175 19.03 -7.13 4.75
CA SER A 175 17.67 -7.59 5.02
C SER A 175 17.57 -9.10 5.02
N ASN A 176 16.86 -9.66 6.02
CA ASN A 176 16.64 -11.10 6.15
C ASN A 176 15.21 -11.49 5.77
N GLY A 177 15.06 -12.50 4.93
CA GLY A 177 13.75 -12.97 4.49
C GLY A 177 12.89 -13.49 5.63
N SER A 178 13.46 -14.22 6.59
CA SER A 178 12.72 -14.79 7.73
C SER A 178 12.29 -13.74 8.77
N LEU A 179 13.07 -12.66 8.95
CA LEU A 179 12.71 -11.57 9.86
C LEU A 179 11.58 -10.69 9.30
N LEU A 180 11.46 -10.59 7.97
CA LEU A 180 10.40 -9.81 7.32
C LEU A 180 9.08 -10.57 7.22
N SER A 181 9.11 -11.90 7.15
CA SER A 181 7.89 -12.70 7.08
C SER A 181 8.12 -14.14 7.54
N GLY A 182 7.28 -14.61 8.45
CA GLY A 182 7.25 -16.00 8.92
C GLY A 182 6.59 -16.99 7.95
N SER A 183 6.14 -16.55 6.79
CA SER A 183 5.49 -17.41 5.80
C SER A 183 6.48 -18.34 5.10
N LEU A 184 6.08 -19.60 4.84
CA LEU A 184 6.93 -20.60 4.17
C LEU A 184 7.31 -20.27 2.72
N ASN A 185 6.65 -19.32 2.09
CA ASN A 185 6.87 -18.96 0.69
C ASN A 185 8.24 -18.30 0.49
N PHE A 186 9.28 -19.12 0.23
CA PHE A 186 10.64 -18.68 0.05
C PHE A 186 10.82 -17.59 -1.01
N PRO A 187 10.30 -17.74 -2.27
CA PRO A 187 10.44 -16.69 -3.27
C PRO A 187 9.91 -15.33 -2.82
N ARG A 188 8.71 -15.30 -2.23
CA ARG A 188 8.11 -14.05 -1.78
C ARG A 188 8.91 -13.36 -0.67
N ARG A 189 9.43 -14.13 0.29
CA ARG A 189 10.30 -13.58 1.35
C ARG A 189 11.59 -13.02 0.77
N THR A 190 12.21 -13.76 -0.15
CA THR A 190 13.43 -13.33 -0.83
C THR A 190 13.25 -12.02 -1.59
N ILE A 191 12.13 -11.90 -2.35
CA ILE A 191 11.77 -10.69 -3.06
C ILE A 191 11.54 -9.53 -2.08
N SER A 192 10.82 -9.78 -0.97
CA SER A 192 10.63 -8.75 0.06
C SER A 192 11.94 -8.30 0.69
N ALA A 193 12.87 -9.22 0.97
CA ALA A 193 14.18 -8.87 1.52
C ALA A 193 15.02 -8.05 0.53
N TYR A 194 15.00 -8.42 -0.75
CA TYR A 194 15.65 -7.66 -1.80
C TYR A 194 15.16 -6.21 -1.86
N PHE A 195 13.85 -6.02 -2.05
CA PHE A 195 13.28 -4.67 -2.14
C PHE A 195 13.40 -3.90 -0.83
N ASN A 196 13.37 -4.59 0.33
CA ASN A 196 13.59 -3.93 1.61
C ASN A 196 14.95 -3.25 1.68
N SER A 197 16.03 -3.97 1.36
CA SER A 197 17.36 -3.38 1.30
C SER A 197 17.46 -2.30 0.23
N ALA A 198 16.88 -2.53 -0.95
CA ALA A 198 16.95 -1.62 -2.09
C ALA A 198 16.33 -0.22 -1.82
N VAL A 199 15.29 -0.16 -0.97
CA VAL A 199 14.61 1.10 -0.64
C VAL A 199 15.03 1.71 0.69
N THR A 200 15.80 1.00 1.51
CA THR A 200 16.25 1.50 2.83
C THR A 200 16.96 2.85 2.74
N PRO A 201 17.88 3.11 1.78
CA PRO A 201 18.56 4.40 1.71
C PRO A 201 17.63 5.58 1.45
N VAL A 202 16.72 5.45 0.48
CA VAL A 202 15.75 6.52 0.18
C VAL A 202 14.79 6.76 1.34
N PHE A 203 14.36 5.69 2.01
CA PHE A 203 13.50 5.78 3.16
C PHE A 203 14.19 6.47 4.36
N THR A 204 15.47 6.18 4.59
CA THR A 204 16.25 6.80 5.67
C THR A 204 16.41 8.31 5.45
N VAL A 205 16.65 8.74 4.22
CA VAL A 205 16.70 10.17 3.86
C VAL A 205 15.33 10.83 4.05
N PHE A 206 14.28 10.17 3.59
CA PHE A 206 12.91 10.67 3.76
C PHE A 206 12.54 10.82 5.23
N LYS A 207 12.81 9.80 6.07
CA LYS A 207 12.60 9.86 7.53
C LYS A 207 13.24 11.10 8.13
N LYS A 208 14.55 11.30 7.89
CA LYS A 208 15.28 12.45 8.43
C LYS A 208 14.64 13.77 8.01
N ASN A 209 14.31 13.91 6.74
CA ASN A 209 13.73 15.15 6.23
C ASN A 209 12.36 15.47 6.87
N VAL A 210 11.52 14.46 7.11
CA VAL A 210 10.23 14.63 7.80
C VAL A 210 10.45 15.02 9.26
N GLU A 211 11.37 14.37 9.97
CA GLU A 211 11.72 14.70 11.35
C GLU A 211 12.23 16.14 11.47
N ASP A 212 13.08 16.58 10.55
CA ASP A 212 13.58 17.95 10.48
C ASP A 212 12.44 18.96 10.25
N ALA A 213 11.48 18.64 9.36
CA ALA A 213 10.32 19.50 9.06
C ALA A 213 9.36 19.65 10.24
N LEU A 214 9.14 18.58 11.01
CA LEU A 214 8.31 18.58 12.22
C LEU A 214 9.01 19.35 13.35
N SER A 215 10.30 19.09 13.55
CA SER A 215 11.11 19.78 14.58
C SER A 215 11.18 21.28 14.36
N ALA A 216 11.30 21.73 13.10
CA ALA A 216 11.29 23.15 12.73
C ALA A 216 9.98 23.87 13.11
N ARG A 217 8.90 23.11 13.34
CA ARG A 217 7.57 23.59 13.74
C ARG A 217 7.24 23.30 15.20
N ASN A 218 8.24 22.89 15.99
CA ASN A 218 8.10 22.48 17.40
C ASN A 218 7.07 21.36 17.62
N ILE A 219 6.90 20.46 16.64
CA ILE A 219 6.09 19.26 16.80
C ILE A 219 7.00 18.17 17.36
N LEU A 220 6.76 17.79 18.62
CA LEU A 220 7.53 16.78 19.35
C LEU A 220 6.76 15.46 19.51
N ALA A 221 5.56 15.40 18.97
CA ALA A 221 4.71 14.21 19.01
C ALA A 221 5.36 13.00 18.32
N PRO A 222 5.09 11.77 18.77
CA PRO A 222 5.55 10.55 18.11
C PRO A 222 5.17 10.52 16.64
N LEU A 223 6.15 10.23 15.79
CA LEU A 223 5.95 10.11 14.35
C LEU A 223 5.73 8.64 13.97
N HIS A 224 4.57 8.36 13.40
CA HIS A 224 4.20 7.06 12.85
C HIS A 224 4.14 7.10 11.32
N ILE A 225 4.31 5.96 10.70
CA ILE A 225 4.13 5.80 9.26
C ILE A 225 3.19 4.64 8.96
N LEU A 226 2.33 4.85 7.98
CA LEU A 226 1.36 3.87 7.52
C LEU A 226 2.07 2.73 6.76
N LYS A 227 1.48 1.54 6.85
CA LYS A 227 1.88 0.33 6.11
C LYS A 227 0.82 -0.05 5.07
N ALA A 228 1.23 -0.85 4.10
CA ALA A 228 0.36 -1.36 3.06
C ALA A 228 -0.84 -2.20 3.57
N ASP A 229 -0.73 -2.80 4.75
CA ASP A 229 -1.78 -3.60 5.40
C ASP A 229 -2.84 -2.76 6.14
N GLY A 230 -2.69 -1.43 6.14
CA GLY A 230 -3.56 -0.50 6.83
C GLY A 230 -3.20 -0.27 8.30
N GLY A 231 -2.11 -0.84 8.78
CA GLY A 231 -1.57 -0.51 10.09
C GLY A 231 -0.57 0.65 10.05
N SER A 232 -0.17 1.12 11.20
CA SER A 232 0.92 2.07 11.36
C SER A 232 2.01 1.52 12.28
N LEU A 233 3.21 2.07 12.19
CA LEU A 233 4.30 1.82 13.15
C LEU A 233 5.05 3.12 13.44
N PRO A 234 5.69 3.24 14.62
CA PRO A 234 6.64 4.31 14.88
C PRO A 234 7.72 4.32 13.78
N MET A 235 8.04 5.51 13.29
CA MET A 235 8.97 5.70 12.15
C MET A 235 10.35 5.07 12.41
N GLU A 236 10.81 5.06 13.65
CA GLU A 236 12.09 4.47 14.04
C GLU A 236 12.13 2.94 13.81
N HIS A 237 11.02 2.24 14.02
CA HIS A 237 10.92 0.79 13.80
C HIS A 237 10.74 0.45 12.32
N MET A 238 10.19 1.37 11.52
CA MET A 238 9.98 1.17 10.10
C MET A 238 11.29 1.16 9.28
N VAL A 239 12.37 1.75 9.77
CA VAL A 239 13.68 1.75 9.08
C VAL A 239 14.18 0.34 8.78
N SER A 240 13.83 -0.64 9.61
CA SER A 240 14.21 -2.05 9.38
C SER A 240 13.33 -2.78 8.36
N ARG A 241 12.16 -2.24 8.02
CA ARG A 241 11.18 -2.86 7.11
C ARG A 241 10.48 -1.89 6.17
N PRO A 242 11.22 -0.94 5.53
CA PRO A 242 10.62 0.12 4.71
C PRO A 242 9.81 -0.41 3.51
N VAL A 243 10.04 -1.62 3.04
CA VAL A 243 9.23 -2.24 1.97
C VAL A 243 7.75 -2.37 2.35
N GLU A 244 7.41 -2.42 3.64
CA GLU A 244 6.02 -2.46 4.11
C GLU A 244 5.29 -1.12 3.90
N THR A 245 6.02 -0.04 3.59
CA THR A 245 5.43 1.25 3.21
C THR A 245 5.16 1.39 1.71
N ALA A 246 5.43 0.36 0.91
CA ALA A 246 4.99 0.32 -0.47
C ALA A 246 3.46 0.26 -0.54
N PHE A 247 2.84 1.06 -1.43
CA PHE A 247 1.38 1.10 -1.65
C PHE A 247 0.56 1.60 -0.44
N THR A 248 1.11 2.53 0.36
CA THR A 248 0.39 3.12 1.51
C THR A 248 -0.72 4.08 1.11
N GLY A 249 -0.67 4.73 -0.06
CA GLY A 249 -1.76 5.58 -0.55
C GLY A 249 -3.11 4.85 -0.60
N PRO A 250 -3.22 3.71 -1.31
CA PRO A 250 -4.42 2.88 -1.28
C PRO A 250 -4.84 2.43 0.13
N ALA A 251 -3.88 2.13 1.01
CA ALA A 251 -4.19 1.77 2.39
C ALA A 251 -4.78 2.95 3.19
N ALA A 252 -4.24 4.16 2.98
CA ALA A 252 -4.76 5.39 3.57
C ALA A 252 -6.21 5.66 3.13
N THR A 253 -6.51 5.49 1.84
CA THR A 253 -7.89 5.59 1.31
C THR A 253 -8.84 4.61 2.02
N VAL A 254 -8.46 3.33 2.12
CA VAL A 254 -9.28 2.30 2.78
C VAL A 254 -9.56 2.66 4.23
N LEU A 255 -8.55 3.12 4.97
CA LEU A 255 -8.73 3.56 6.35
C LEU A 255 -9.56 4.84 6.45
N GLY A 256 -9.39 5.79 5.53
CA GLY A 256 -10.19 6.99 5.46
C GLY A 256 -11.67 6.69 5.26
N LEU A 257 -11.99 5.76 4.36
CA LEU A 257 -13.36 5.27 4.14
C LEU A 257 -13.94 4.60 5.40
N SER A 258 -13.10 3.81 6.10
CA SER A 258 -13.48 3.21 7.39
C SER A 258 -13.76 4.29 8.43
N ALA A 259 -12.87 5.29 8.55
CA ALA A 259 -12.99 6.37 9.53
C ALA A 259 -14.21 7.26 9.29
N LEU A 260 -14.55 7.53 8.02
CA LEU A 260 -15.72 8.31 7.62
C LEU A 260 -17.05 7.54 7.80
N GLY A 261 -17.02 6.25 8.15
CA GLY A 261 -18.20 5.45 8.46
C GLY A 261 -19.18 5.27 7.30
N VAL A 262 -18.74 5.47 6.05
CA VAL A 262 -19.62 5.46 4.86
C VAL A 262 -19.81 4.10 4.23
N ILE A 263 -19.07 3.11 4.69
CA ILE A 263 -19.16 1.72 4.22
C ILE A 263 -20.15 0.95 5.08
N GLY A 264 -21.28 0.59 4.49
CA GLY A 264 -22.29 -0.26 5.13
C GLY A 264 -22.03 -1.76 4.90
N ASN A 265 -23.05 -2.57 5.21
CA ASN A 265 -22.95 -4.05 5.10
C ASN A 265 -23.14 -4.58 3.65
N LYS A 266 -23.33 -3.70 2.66
CA LYS A 266 -23.51 -4.06 1.25
C LYS A 266 -22.17 -4.34 0.58
N HIS A 267 -22.18 -5.11 -0.51
CA HIS A 267 -21.04 -5.21 -1.40
C HIS A 267 -20.78 -3.84 -2.05
N THR A 268 -19.70 -3.21 -1.63
CA THR A 268 -19.38 -1.84 -2.02
C THR A 268 -18.11 -1.79 -2.87
N VAL A 269 -18.16 -1.03 -3.95
CA VAL A 269 -16.98 -0.62 -4.71
C VAL A 269 -16.59 0.77 -4.22
N ALA A 270 -15.38 0.90 -3.74
CA ALA A 270 -14.86 2.21 -3.37
C ALA A 270 -13.83 2.68 -4.40
N LEU A 271 -13.95 3.94 -4.81
CA LEU A 271 -13.15 4.61 -5.82
C LEU A 271 -12.44 5.82 -5.19
N ASP A 272 -11.12 5.85 -5.27
CA ASP A 272 -10.34 7.06 -4.97
C ASP A 272 -9.90 7.70 -6.29
N ILE A 273 -10.53 8.83 -6.64
CA ILE A 273 -10.27 9.52 -7.90
C ILE A 273 -9.32 10.69 -7.66
N GLY A 274 -8.04 10.41 -7.88
CA GLY A 274 -6.98 11.40 -7.78
C GLY A 274 -6.82 12.25 -9.04
N GLY A 275 -5.66 12.91 -9.15
CA GLY A 275 -5.30 13.68 -10.34
C GLY A 275 -4.88 12.80 -11.52
N THR A 276 -4.28 11.64 -11.27
CA THR A 276 -3.64 10.79 -12.29
C THR A 276 -4.34 9.45 -12.47
N THR A 277 -4.76 8.84 -11.37
CA THR A 277 -5.33 7.48 -11.31
C THR A 277 -6.64 7.47 -10.54
N THR A 278 -7.38 6.40 -10.75
CA THR A 278 -8.49 5.98 -9.90
C THR A 278 -8.14 4.63 -9.29
N ASP A 279 -8.08 4.58 -7.96
CA ASP A 279 -7.86 3.38 -7.19
C ASP A 279 -9.19 2.73 -6.84
N ILE A 280 -9.30 1.43 -7.12
CA ILE A 280 -10.52 0.63 -6.97
C ILE A 280 -10.30 -0.39 -5.87
N SER A 281 -11.10 -0.36 -4.82
CA SER A 281 -11.14 -1.38 -3.76
C SER A 281 -12.53 -1.97 -3.60
N LEU A 282 -12.57 -3.26 -3.24
CA LEU A 282 -13.82 -3.98 -3.00
C LEU A 282 -14.03 -4.24 -1.51
N TRP A 283 -15.28 -4.15 -1.08
CA TRP A 283 -15.68 -4.33 0.31
C TRP A 283 -16.84 -5.31 0.41
N LYS A 284 -16.65 -6.33 1.23
CA LYS A 284 -17.69 -7.32 1.56
C LYS A 284 -18.13 -7.17 3.01
N HIS A 285 -19.43 -7.02 3.23
CA HIS A 285 -19.99 -6.95 4.59
C HIS A 285 -19.27 -5.95 5.50
N GLY A 286 -18.97 -4.76 4.97
CA GLY A 286 -18.30 -3.70 5.72
C GLY A 286 -16.79 -3.84 5.88
N LYS A 287 -16.18 -4.90 5.32
CA LYS A 287 -14.74 -5.15 5.42
C LYS A 287 -14.04 -5.04 4.06
N PRO A 288 -12.90 -4.35 3.99
CA PRO A 288 -12.12 -4.26 2.77
C PRO A 288 -11.47 -5.61 2.45
N LEU A 289 -11.35 -5.92 1.16
CA LEU A 289 -10.66 -7.13 0.74
C LEU A 289 -9.15 -6.96 0.81
N MET A 290 -8.48 -8.01 1.29
CA MET A 290 -7.02 -8.08 1.36
C MET A 290 -6.44 -8.94 0.23
N THR A 291 -5.18 -8.67 -0.15
CA THR A 291 -4.44 -9.59 -1.01
C THR A 291 -4.17 -10.90 -0.25
N LYS A 292 -4.42 -12.04 -0.90
CA LYS A 292 -4.34 -13.34 -0.22
C LYS A 292 -2.93 -13.72 0.25
N ASN A 293 -1.92 -13.40 -0.56
CA ASN A 293 -0.54 -13.86 -0.33
C ASN A 293 0.50 -12.72 -0.39
N GLY A 294 0.07 -11.48 -0.22
CA GLY A 294 0.90 -10.30 -0.39
C GLY A 294 0.79 -9.68 -1.79
N VAL A 295 1.25 -8.45 -1.92
CA VAL A 295 1.20 -7.68 -3.15
C VAL A 295 2.36 -8.03 -4.08
N SER A 296 2.18 -7.85 -5.39
CA SER A 296 3.30 -7.88 -6.32
C SER A 296 3.97 -6.51 -6.36
N ILE A 297 5.29 -6.52 -6.27
CA ILE A 297 6.16 -5.36 -6.46
C ILE A 297 6.69 -5.45 -7.89
N ARG A 298 6.16 -4.62 -8.78
CA ARG A 298 6.22 -4.84 -10.24
C ARG A 298 5.65 -6.22 -10.59
N GLU A 299 6.39 -7.03 -11.37
CA GLU A 299 6.03 -8.42 -11.70
C GLU A 299 6.38 -9.44 -10.61
N TYR A 300 7.11 -9.04 -9.57
CA TYR A 300 7.63 -9.93 -8.53
C TYR A 300 6.66 -10.06 -7.35
N PRO A 301 6.12 -11.26 -7.08
CA PRO A 301 5.22 -11.47 -5.96
C PRO A 301 5.99 -11.41 -4.63
N SER A 302 5.60 -10.47 -3.75
CA SER A 302 6.22 -10.26 -2.44
C SER A 302 5.42 -10.89 -1.29
N ALA A 303 5.99 -10.88 -0.09
CA ALA A 303 5.30 -11.24 1.16
C ALA A 303 4.65 -10.04 1.86
N VAL A 304 4.73 -8.83 1.28
CA VAL A 304 4.15 -7.61 1.86
C VAL A 304 2.63 -7.70 1.80
N ARG A 305 1.98 -7.70 2.95
CA ARG A 305 0.51 -7.68 3.04
C ARG A 305 -0.02 -6.32 2.61
N SER A 306 -1.11 -6.32 1.86
CA SER A 306 -1.79 -5.08 1.47
C SER A 306 -3.29 -5.31 1.23
N PHE A 307 -4.07 -4.24 1.20
CA PHE A 307 -5.41 -4.30 0.67
C PHE A 307 -5.40 -4.68 -0.82
N ALA A 308 -6.48 -5.31 -1.27
CA ALA A 308 -6.68 -5.64 -2.69
C ALA A 308 -7.19 -4.40 -3.42
N VAL A 309 -6.26 -3.61 -3.93
CA VAL A 309 -6.55 -2.38 -4.67
C VAL A 309 -5.96 -2.50 -6.08
N THR A 310 -6.70 -2.00 -7.06
CA THR A 310 -6.28 -1.94 -8.46
C THR A 310 -6.43 -0.51 -8.95
N SER A 311 -5.40 0.00 -9.61
CA SER A 311 -5.39 1.36 -10.17
C SER A 311 -5.70 1.33 -11.66
N VAL A 312 -6.55 2.25 -12.11
CA VAL A 312 -6.75 2.55 -13.53
C VAL A 312 -6.23 3.95 -13.85
N GLY A 313 -5.64 4.12 -15.03
CA GLY A 313 -4.97 5.36 -15.43
C GLY A 313 -5.93 6.49 -15.83
N ILE A 314 -6.92 6.77 -15.00
CA ILE A 314 -7.90 7.85 -15.16
C ILE A 314 -7.95 8.68 -13.88
N GLY A 315 -7.73 9.98 -14.01
CA GLY A 315 -7.86 10.97 -12.94
C GLY A 315 -8.14 12.36 -13.50
N GLY A 316 -8.35 13.34 -12.65
CA GLY A 316 -8.72 14.70 -13.05
C GLY A 316 -7.72 15.40 -14.00
N GLU A 317 -6.43 15.08 -13.90
CA GLU A 317 -5.36 15.60 -14.73
C GLU A 317 -4.93 14.65 -15.87
N SER A 318 -5.75 13.62 -16.18
CA SER A 318 -5.54 12.72 -17.32
C SER A 318 -5.65 13.49 -18.63
N VAL A 319 -4.58 13.46 -19.44
CA VAL A 319 -4.47 14.26 -20.68
C VAL A 319 -5.39 13.72 -21.75
N ILE A 320 -6.03 14.64 -22.47
CA ILE A 320 -6.86 14.36 -23.64
C ILE A 320 -6.02 14.52 -24.90
N ARG A 321 -5.99 13.50 -25.76
CA ARG A 321 -5.24 13.55 -27.02
C ARG A 321 -6.01 12.95 -28.19
N LEU A 322 -5.78 13.55 -29.37
CA LEU A 322 -6.20 12.97 -30.64
C LEU A 322 -5.02 12.17 -31.23
N LYS A 323 -5.07 10.83 -31.14
CA LYS A 323 -4.06 9.93 -31.71
C LYS A 323 -4.66 9.12 -32.84
N ASN A 324 -4.09 9.22 -34.06
CA ASN A 324 -4.52 8.48 -35.24
C ASN A 324 -6.02 8.60 -35.57
N GLY A 325 -6.63 9.74 -35.27
CA GLY A 325 -8.07 9.97 -35.46
C GLY A 325 -8.96 9.41 -34.34
N ASN A 326 -8.40 8.93 -33.23
CA ASN A 326 -9.12 8.51 -32.04
C ASN A 326 -8.84 9.48 -30.89
N LEU A 327 -9.90 9.91 -30.22
CA LEU A 327 -9.80 10.70 -28.99
C LEU A 327 -9.54 9.76 -27.81
N THR A 328 -8.48 10.04 -27.03
CA THR A 328 -8.08 9.27 -25.85
C THR A 328 -8.02 10.17 -24.61
N VAL A 329 -8.22 9.58 -23.43
CA VAL A 329 -8.03 10.21 -22.12
C VAL A 329 -7.15 9.31 -21.26
N GLY A 330 -6.09 9.89 -20.65
CA GLY A 330 -5.10 9.13 -19.88
C GLY A 330 -4.37 8.04 -20.69
N PRO A 331 -3.53 7.22 -20.01
CA PRO A 331 -3.10 7.35 -18.61
C PRO A 331 -2.06 8.46 -18.39
N GLU A 332 -1.62 9.14 -19.44
CA GLU A 332 -0.58 10.17 -19.38
C GLU A 332 -1.05 11.41 -18.58
N ARG A 333 -0.09 11.98 -17.84
CA ARG A 333 -0.21 13.26 -17.15
C ARG A 333 0.95 14.16 -17.53
N VAL A 334 0.63 15.40 -17.98
CA VAL A 334 1.65 16.42 -18.33
C VAL A 334 1.66 17.54 -17.29
N GLY A 335 0.50 17.90 -16.74
CA GLY A 335 0.38 19.02 -15.80
C GLY A 335 -1.05 19.18 -15.29
N PRO A 336 -1.36 20.35 -14.71
CA PRO A 336 -2.74 20.67 -14.33
C PRO A 336 -3.63 20.87 -15.55
N SER A 337 -4.93 20.93 -15.35
CA SER A 337 -5.92 21.35 -16.35
C SER A 337 -5.55 22.69 -16.98
N VAL A 338 -5.89 22.90 -18.25
CA VAL A 338 -5.70 24.19 -18.94
C VAL A 338 -6.41 25.32 -18.20
N ALA A 339 -7.58 25.05 -17.63
CA ALA A 339 -8.30 25.95 -16.75
C ALA A 339 -7.48 26.46 -15.55
N LEU A 340 -6.44 25.72 -15.14
CA LEU A 340 -5.53 26.06 -14.04
C LEU A 340 -4.13 26.49 -14.55
N GLY A 341 -4.00 26.84 -15.84
CA GLY A 341 -2.74 27.25 -16.45
C GLY A 341 -1.89 26.09 -16.98
N GLY A 342 -2.45 24.90 -17.15
CA GLY A 342 -1.82 23.76 -17.81
C GLY A 342 -1.63 23.97 -19.30
N VAL A 343 -0.84 23.07 -19.94
CA VAL A 343 -0.47 23.17 -21.35
C VAL A 343 -1.38 22.32 -22.24
N GLU A 344 -1.80 21.16 -21.75
CA GLU A 344 -2.63 20.21 -22.49
C GLU A 344 -4.00 20.04 -21.80
N PRO A 345 -5.10 19.88 -22.58
CA PRO A 345 -6.42 19.66 -22.01
C PRO A 345 -6.51 18.32 -21.27
N THR A 346 -7.28 18.30 -20.19
CA THR A 346 -7.41 17.16 -19.29
C THR A 346 -8.87 16.80 -19.05
N LEU A 347 -9.12 15.66 -18.38
CA LEU A 347 -10.46 15.30 -17.92
C LEU A 347 -11.09 16.41 -17.06
N GLY A 348 -10.30 17.11 -16.24
CA GLY A 348 -10.77 18.25 -15.45
C GLY A 348 -11.34 19.37 -16.31
N ASP A 349 -10.70 19.71 -17.44
CA ASP A 349 -11.23 20.70 -18.39
C ASP A 349 -12.59 20.24 -18.97
N ALA A 350 -12.73 18.95 -19.29
CA ALA A 350 -14.00 18.40 -19.77
C ALA A 350 -15.10 18.50 -18.70
N LEU A 351 -14.79 18.22 -17.43
CA LEU A 351 -15.73 18.36 -16.32
C LEU A 351 -16.15 19.83 -16.12
N ILE A 352 -15.23 20.79 -16.27
CA ILE A 352 -15.50 22.22 -16.20
C ILE A 352 -16.46 22.65 -17.33
N VAL A 353 -16.19 22.23 -18.58
CA VAL A 353 -17.00 22.59 -19.75
C VAL A 353 -18.43 22.02 -19.64
N LEU A 354 -18.61 20.87 -18.99
CA LEU A 354 -19.94 20.30 -18.73
C LEU A 354 -20.63 20.88 -17.49
N GLY A 355 -19.96 21.76 -16.73
CA GLY A 355 -20.51 22.32 -15.49
C GLY A 355 -20.50 21.35 -14.30
N HIS A 356 -19.77 20.23 -14.41
CA HIS A 356 -19.61 19.28 -13.31
C HIS A 356 -18.54 19.73 -12.30
N ALA A 357 -17.65 20.65 -12.69
CA ALA A 357 -16.61 21.23 -11.85
C ALA A 357 -16.69 22.78 -11.90
N ASN A 358 -16.45 23.41 -10.74
CA ASN A 358 -16.49 24.85 -10.57
C ASN A 358 -15.15 25.37 -10.01
N TYR A 359 -14.09 25.20 -10.78
CA TYR A 359 -12.77 25.73 -10.46
C TYR A 359 -12.02 26.13 -11.75
N GLY A 360 -11.03 27.01 -11.65
CA GLY A 360 -10.24 27.47 -12.78
C GLY A 360 -11.02 28.38 -13.77
N ASP A 361 -10.45 28.59 -14.95
CA ASP A 361 -11.01 29.45 -16.00
C ASP A 361 -11.77 28.61 -17.04
N PHE A 362 -13.11 28.74 -17.04
CA PHE A 362 -14.01 28.11 -18.01
C PHE A 362 -13.64 28.44 -19.47
N ASN A 363 -13.26 29.70 -19.76
CA ASN A 363 -12.98 30.10 -21.12
C ASN A 363 -11.71 29.42 -21.67
N LEU A 364 -10.70 29.24 -20.83
CA LEU A 364 -9.49 28.52 -21.20
C LEU A 364 -9.79 27.04 -21.48
N ALA A 365 -10.54 26.37 -20.62
CA ALA A 365 -10.98 24.98 -20.81
C ALA A 365 -11.82 24.84 -22.08
N SER A 366 -12.83 25.71 -22.27
CA SER A 366 -13.72 25.68 -23.43
C SER A 366 -12.97 25.88 -24.74
N ARG A 367 -12.01 26.85 -24.78
CA ARG A 367 -11.16 27.08 -25.96
C ARG A 367 -10.31 25.86 -26.28
N ALA A 368 -9.64 25.27 -25.29
CA ALA A 368 -8.78 24.10 -25.49
C ALA A 368 -9.57 22.90 -26.05
N LEU A 369 -10.79 22.68 -25.58
CA LEU A 369 -11.63 21.59 -26.11
C LEU A 369 -12.26 21.95 -27.47
N GLN A 370 -12.49 23.23 -27.78
CA GLN A 370 -12.93 23.64 -29.11
C GLN A 370 -11.82 23.45 -30.14
N ASP A 371 -10.57 23.78 -29.81
CA ASP A 371 -9.40 23.51 -30.67
C ASP A 371 -9.27 22.01 -31.00
N LEU A 372 -9.58 21.11 -30.02
CA LEU A 372 -9.65 19.68 -30.28
C LEU A 372 -10.82 19.29 -31.20
N ALA A 373 -12.00 19.90 -31.04
CA ALA A 373 -13.14 19.65 -31.92
C ALA A 373 -12.80 20.03 -33.37
N ASP A 374 -12.18 21.20 -33.57
CA ASP A 374 -11.75 21.69 -34.88
C ASP A 374 -10.69 20.78 -35.51
N ALA A 375 -9.72 20.30 -34.72
CA ALA A 375 -8.70 19.35 -35.18
C ALA A 375 -9.31 17.99 -35.59
N ILE A 376 -10.33 17.52 -34.87
CA ILE A 376 -11.08 16.31 -35.24
C ILE A 376 -11.77 16.50 -36.58
N GLN A 377 -12.49 17.63 -36.79
CA GLN A 377 -13.17 17.93 -38.04
C GLN A 377 -12.19 18.04 -39.23
N ALA A 378 -11.07 18.72 -39.04
CA ALA A 378 -10.01 18.81 -40.04
C ALA A 378 -9.44 17.42 -40.42
N THR A 379 -9.26 16.54 -39.43
CA THR A 379 -8.78 15.18 -39.66
C THR A 379 -9.76 14.34 -40.46
N LEU A 380 -11.06 14.46 -40.18
CA LEU A 380 -12.12 13.75 -40.88
C LEU A 380 -12.23 14.20 -42.35
N GLN A 381 -12.11 15.49 -42.59
CA GLN A 381 -12.12 16.06 -43.95
C GLN A 381 -10.91 15.61 -44.80
N SER A 382 -9.74 15.52 -44.18
CA SER A 382 -8.49 15.16 -44.88
C SER A 382 -8.38 13.70 -45.29
N LYS A 383 -9.03 12.78 -44.54
CA LYS A 383 -8.87 11.33 -44.73
C LYS A 383 -9.93 10.66 -45.58
N ASN A 384 -10.91 11.39 -46.14
CA ASN A 384 -12.07 10.79 -46.87
C ASN A 384 -12.64 9.55 -46.19
N VAL A 385 -12.68 9.56 -44.83
CA VAL A 385 -13.15 8.43 -44.03
C VAL A 385 -14.65 8.26 -44.31
N ASN A 386 -15.04 7.05 -44.67
CA ASN A 386 -16.46 6.69 -44.86
C ASN A 386 -17.20 6.90 -43.53
N THR A 387 -17.96 8.00 -43.43
CA THR A 387 -18.45 8.62 -42.20
C THR A 387 -19.66 7.95 -41.56
N SER A 388 -20.14 6.84 -42.14
CA SER A 388 -21.46 6.31 -41.80
C SER A 388 -21.58 5.70 -40.39
N ASN A 389 -20.48 5.54 -39.63
CA ASN A 389 -20.53 4.94 -38.28
C ASN A 389 -19.52 5.48 -37.29
N ASN A 390 -19.01 6.71 -37.47
CA ASN A 390 -17.97 7.24 -36.58
C ASN A 390 -18.54 8.31 -35.63
N GLN A 391 -18.57 8.03 -34.32
CA GLN A 391 -18.98 8.99 -33.28
C GLN A 391 -18.29 10.36 -33.42
N LEU A 392 -17.06 10.37 -33.96
CA LEU A 392 -16.29 11.59 -34.14
C LEU A 392 -16.93 12.56 -35.17
N THR A 393 -17.78 12.09 -36.08
CA THR A 393 -18.49 12.97 -37.04
C THR A 393 -19.52 13.89 -36.37
N LEU A 394 -19.96 13.52 -35.18
CA LEU A 394 -20.93 14.30 -34.39
C LEU A 394 -20.25 15.39 -33.55
N ILE A 395 -18.93 15.36 -33.40
CA ILE A 395 -18.17 16.31 -32.58
C ILE A 395 -18.00 17.61 -33.34
N LYS A 396 -18.61 18.69 -32.87
CA LYS A 396 -18.53 20.04 -33.45
C LYS A 396 -18.14 21.10 -32.42
N THR A 397 -18.41 20.84 -31.16
CA THR A 397 -18.25 21.82 -30.09
C THR A 397 -17.37 21.28 -28.96
N ALA A 398 -16.83 22.18 -28.13
CA ALA A 398 -16.14 21.84 -26.89
C ALA A 398 -16.97 20.90 -26.00
N SER A 399 -18.29 21.12 -25.90
CA SER A 399 -19.21 20.27 -25.13
C SER A 399 -19.32 18.85 -25.69
N ASP A 400 -19.25 18.68 -27.03
CA ASP A 400 -19.29 17.34 -27.64
C ASP A 400 -18.01 16.57 -27.30
N VAL A 401 -16.84 17.23 -27.38
CA VAL A 401 -15.57 16.65 -26.93
C VAL A 401 -15.65 16.28 -25.46
N ALA A 402 -16.12 17.20 -24.61
CA ALA A 402 -16.21 16.99 -23.17
C ALA A 402 -17.08 15.77 -22.81
N ARG A 403 -18.27 15.63 -23.44
CA ARG A 403 -19.17 14.46 -23.23
C ARG A 403 -18.47 13.15 -23.62
N LEU A 404 -17.83 13.09 -24.78
CA LEU A 404 -17.15 11.89 -25.24
C LEU A 404 -15.97 11.53 -24.31
N ILE A 405 -15.24 12.51 -23.79
CA ILE A 405 -14.13 12.26 -22.86
C ILE A 405 -14.63 11.73 -21.54
N VAL A 406 -15.67 12.33 -20.96
CA VAL A 406 -16.26 11.84 -19.70
C VAL A 406 -16.81 10.42 -19.91
N GLU A 407 -17.51 10.15 -21.02
CA GLU A 407 -17.96 8.79 -21.35
C GLU A 407 -16.80 7.77 -21.42
N LYS A 408 -15.70 8.11 -22.09
CA LYS A 408 -14.50 7.24 -22.13
C LYS A 408 -13.86 7.02 -20.76
N ALA A 409 -13.83 8.04 -19.93
CA ALA A 409 -13.35 7.91 -18.55
C ALA A 409 -14.24 6.94 -17.75
N LEU A 410 -15.56 7.07 -17.86
CA LEU A 410 -16.54 6.18 -17.22
C LEU A 410 -16.41 4.74 -17.72
N GLN A 411 -16.26 4.53 -19.03
CA GLN A 411 -16.00 3.20 -19.63
C GLN A 411 -14.73 2.56 -19.07
N THR A 412 -13.66 3.33 -18.92
CA THR A 412 -12.39 2.83 -18.37
C THR A 412 -12.54 2.45 -16.90
N ILE A 413 -13.22 3.26 -16.10
CA ILE A 413 -13.51 2.96 -14.68
C ILE A 413 -14.39 1.71 -14.58
N GLN A 414 -15.47 1.61 -15.37
CA GLN A 414 -16.33 0.42 -15.41
C GLN A 414 -15.55 -0.85 -15.78
N HIS A 415 -14.69 -0.76 -16.79
CA HIS A 415 -13.83 -1.88 -17.16
C HIS A 415 -12.93 -2.32 -16.00
N GLY A 416 -12.31 -1.37 -15.31
CA GLY A 416 -11.50 -1.63 -14.11
C GLY A 416 -12.30 -2.34 -13.01
N ILE A 417 -13.49 -1.84 -12.69
CA ILE A 417 -14.39 -2.45 -11.70
C ILE A 417 -14.72 -3.90 -12.11
N ASN A 418 -15.10 -4.11 -13.37
CA ASN A 418 -15.47 -5.44 -13.88
C ASN A 418 -14.31 -6.44 -13.79
N GLU A 419 -13.08 -6.02 -14.11
CA GLU A 419 -11.90 -6.90 -13.99
C GLU A 419 -11.58 -7.25 -12.53
N VAL A 420 -11.66 -6.28 -11.60
CA VAL A 420 -11.42 -6.55 -10.18
C VAL A 420 -12.48 -7.49 -9.61
N VAL A 421 -13.74 -7.26 -9.92
CA VAL A 421 -14.87 -8.14 -9.51
C VAL A 421 -14.70 -9.54 -10.10
N LYS A 422 -14.31 -9.64 -11.36
CA LYS A 422 -14.06 -10.93 -12.02
C LYS A 422 -12.90 -11.70 -11.39
N VAL A 423 -11.81 -11.01 -11.00
CA VAL A 423 -10.69 -11.61 -10.28
C VAL A 423 -11.15 -12.12 -8.92
N GLU A 424 -11.93 -11.33 -8.18
CA GLU A 424 -12.46 -11.73 -6.87
C GLU A 424 -13.35 -12.96 -6.99
N ASN A 425 -14.31 -12.96 -7.92
CA ASN A 425 -15.27 -14.05 -8.10
C ASN A 425 -14.65 -15.33 -8.71
N LYS A 426 -13.45 -15.26 -9.27
CA LYS A 426 -12.68 -16.42 -9.77
C LYS A 426 -11.71 -16.98 -8.72
N ARG A 427 -11.65 -16.42 -7.51
CA ARG A 427 -10.77 -16.93 -6.46
C ARG A 427 -11.08 -18.40 -6.16
N PRO A 428 -10.06 -19.27 -6.05
CA PRO A 428 -10.28 -20.67 -5.68
C PRO A 428 -10.94 -20.78 -4.30
N ILE A 429 -11.98 -21.58 -4.21
CA ILE A 429 -12.70 -21.86 -2.98
C ILE A 429 -12.10 -23.13 -2.36
N TYR A 430 -11.65 -23.03 -1.11
CA TYR A 430 -11.03 -24.14 -0.38
C TYR A 430 -11.88 -24.64 0.80
N VAL A 431 -12.96 -23.93 1.12
CA VAL A 431 -13.86 -24.27 2.24
C VAL A 431 -15.17 -24.81 1.68
N VAL A 432 -15.59 -25.99 2.16
CA VAL A 432 -16.83 -26.65 1.68
C VAL A 432 -18.08 -25.77 1.87
N ALA A 433 -18.14 -25.01 2.96
CA ALA A 433 -19.25 -24.09 3.22
C ALA A 433 -19.38 -23.03 2.11
N ASP A 434 -18.26 -22.51 1.61
CA ASP A 434 -18.23 -21.49 0.55
C ASP A 434 -18.55 -22.08 -0.84
N ILE A 435 -18.38 -23.40 -1.02
CA ILE A 435 -18.82 -24.11 -2.23
C ILE A 435 -20.34 -24.25 -2.25
N VAL A 436 -20.94 -24.50 -1.08
CA VAL A 436 -22.39 -24.70 -0.94
C VAL A 436 -23.14 -23.36 -1.01
N ASN A 437 -22.60 -22.33 -0.42
CA ASN A 437 -23.16 -20.97 -0.40
C ASN A 437 -22.08 -19.98 -0.87
N PRO A 438 -21.84 -19.85 -2.18
CA PRO A 438 -20.81 -18.94 -2.68
C PRO A 438 -21.19 -17.49 -2.42
N ASP A 439 -20.32 -16.78 -1.70
CA ASP A 439 -20.43 -15.34 -1.51
C ASP A 439 -19.87 -14.61 -2.74
N VAL A 440 -20.67 -14.56 -3.80
CA VAL A 440 -20.31 -13.90 -5.07
C VAL A 440 -20.41 -12.40 -4.91
N PHE A 441 -19.34 -11.69 -5.24
CA PHE A 441 -19.33 -10.23 -5.20
C PHE A 441 -20.17 -9.66 -6.35
N VAL A 442 -21.24 -8.96 -6.02
CA VAL A 442 -22.06 -8.17 -6.94
C VAL A 442 -22.11 -6.75 -6.41
N PRO A 443 -21.63 -5.73 -7.13
CA PRO A 443 -21.69 -4.34 -6.68
C PRO A 443 -23.13 -3.90 -6.39
N GLU A 444 -23.36 -3.37 -5.19
CA GLU A 444 -24.68 -2.85 -4.76
C GLU A 444 -24.60 -1.35 -4.42
N HIS A 445 -23.40 -0.84 -4.19
CA HIS A 445 -23.15 0.52 -3.75
C HIS A 445 -21.77 0.98 -4.19
N ILE A 446 -21.63 2.28 -4.47
CA ILE A 446 -20.36 2.91 -4.81
C ILE A 446 -20.07 4.01 -3.80
N VAL A 447 -18.85 4.06 -3.29
CA VAL A 447 -18.36 5.19 -2.50
C VAL A 447 -17.20 5.84 -3.26
N VAL A 448 -17.23 7.16 -3.40
CA VAL A 448 -16.22 7.90 -4.17
C VAL A 448 -15.54 8.92 -3.27
N VAL A 449 -14.20 8.86 -3.23
CA VAL A 449 -13.33 9.81 -2.53
C VAL A 449 -12.24 10.33 -3.46
N GLY A 450 -11.39 11.20 -2.96
CA GLY A 450 -10.33 11.87 -3.73
C GLY A 450 -10.75 13.23 -4.28
N GLY A 451 -9.78 13.98 -4.78
CA GLY A 451 -9.98 15.38 -5.21
C GLY A 451 -10.95 15.58 -6.38
N THR A 452 -11.16 14.55 -7.21
CA THR A 452 -12.05 14.58 -8.37
C THR A 452 -13.44 13.99 -8.07
N ALA A 453 -13.62 13.39 -6.88
CA ALA A 453 -14.85 12.71 -6.48
C ALA A 453 -16.12 13.55 -6.61
N PRO A 454 -16.18 14.82 -6.13
CA PRO A 454 -17.39 15.64 -6.24
C PRO A 454 -17.82 15.90 -7.69
N ASN A 455 -16.86 15.92 -8.61
CA ASN A 455 -17.05 16.32 -10.00
C ASN A 455 -17.43 15.15 -10.92
N LEU A 456 -16.89 13.96 -10.66
CA LEU A 456 -17.11 12.77 -11.49
C LEU A 456 -18.04 11.73 -10.84
N GLY A 457 -18.13 11.71 -9.50
CA GLY A 457 -18.91 10.72 -8.76
C GLY A 457 -20.39 10.64 -9.14
N PRO A 458 -21.12 11.75 -9.29
CA PRO A 458 -22.52 11.72 -9.74
C PRO A 458 -22.67 11.03 -11.12
N SER A 459 -21.79 11.33 -12.08
CA SER A 459 -21.81 10.72 -13.40
C SER A 459 -21.48 9.22 -13.36
N ILE A 460 -20.64 8.77 -12.42
CA ILE A 460 -20.36 7.34 -12.20
C ILE A 460 -21.62 6.62 -11.75
N GLY A 461 -22.37 7.18 -10.79
CA GLY A 461 -23.60 6.59 -10.30
C GLY A 461 -24.67 6.44 -11.38
N GLU A 462 -24.85 7.51 -12.17
CA GLU A 462 -25.78 7.50 -13.30
C GLU A 462 -25.37 6.47 -14.36
N TYR A 463 -24.10 6.44 -14.73
CA TYR A 463 -23.58 5.55 -15.76
C TYR A 463 -23.62 4.06 -15.38
N LEU A 464 -23.35 3.75 -14.11
CA LEU A 464 -23.33 2.36 -13.59
C LEU A 464 -24.70 1.94 -13.04
N GLU A 465 -25.68 2.83 -12.98
CA GLU A 465 -27.01 2.59 -12.40
C GLU A 465 -26.95 2.08 -10.95
N LEU A 466 -25.99 2.60 -10.16
CA LEU A 466 -25.78 2.23 -8.77
C LEU A 466 -25.83 3.47 -7.86
N PRO A 467 -26.32 3.34 -6.62
CA PRO A 467 -26.28 4.41 -5.65
C PRO A 467 -24.83 4.78 -5.32
N VAL A 468 -24.55 6.10 -5.32
CA VAL A 468 -23.23 6.66 -5.01
C VAL A 468 -23.29 7.48 -3.73
N THR A 469 -22.28 7.32 -2.87
CA THR A 469 -22.01 8.18 -1.72
C THR A 469 -20.67 8.88 -1.91
N ILE A 470 -20.69 10.21 -1.74
CA ILE A 470 -19.46 11.03 -1.67
C ILE A 470 -19.48 11.65 -0.27
N PRO A 471 -18.61 11.20 0.64
CA PRO A 471 -18.62 11.70 2.01
C PRO A 471 -18.13 13.15 2.10
N GLU A 472 -18.52 13.85 3.15
CA GLU A 472 -17.83 15.06 3.57
C GLU A 472 -16.35 14.73 3.81
N ASN A 473 -15.46 15.67 3.54
CA ASN A 473 -14.01 15.45 3.60
C ASN A 473 -13.45 14.38 2.62
N ALA A 474 -14.21 13.99 1.58
CA ALA A 474 -13.74 13.03 0.56
C ALA A 474 -12.39 13.41 -0.05
N ALA A 475 -12.11 14.70 -0.20
CA ALA A 475 -10.86 15.19 -0.82
C ALA A 475 -9.59 14.94 0.01
N VAL A 476 -9.73 14.69 1.31
CA VAL A 476 -8.63 14.46 2.27
C VAL A 476 -8.79 13.13 3.03
N ALA A 477 -9.60 12.21 2.49
CA ALA A 477 -9.87 10.91 3.10
C ALA A 477 -8.58 10.15 3.44
N ASN A 478 -7.55 10.22 2.59
CA ASN A 478 -6.26 9.56 2.79
C ASN A 478 -5.54 10.09 4.04
N ALA A 479 -5.49 11.41 4.23
CA ALA A 479 -4.88 12.01 5.41
C ALA A 479 -5.68 11.68 6.69
N ILE A 480 -7.02 11.60 6.61
CA ILE A 480 -7.88 11.13 7.72
C ILE A 480 -7.54 9.67 8.06
N GLY A 481 -7.45 8.81 7.04
CA GLY A 481 -7.08 7.40 7.21
C GLY A 481 -5.70 7.23 7.85
N ALA A 482 -4.72 8.03 7.44
CA ALA A 482 -3.41 8.04 8.06
C ALA A 482 -3.48 8.47 9.53
N ALA A 483 -4.15 9.59 9.86
CA ALA A 483 -4.26 10.10 11.23
C ALA A 483 -4.85 9.08 12.21
N LEU A 484 -5.84 8.31 11.75
CA LEU A 484 -6.62 7.41 12.58
C LEU A 484 -6.16 5.95 12.53
N ALA A 485 -5.12 5.62 11.76
CA ALA A 485 -4.61 4.27 11.65
C ALA A 485 -4.20 3.67 13.01
N LEU A 486 -4.70 2.49 13.33
CA LEU A 486 -4.19 1.69 14.43
C LEU A 486 -2.79 1.14 14.10
N SER A 487 -2.02 0.82 15.11
CA SER A 487 -0.73 0.18 14.87
C SER A 487 -0.90 -1.32 14.61
N THR A 488 -0.13 -1.88 13.67
CA THR A 488 -0.14 -3.33 13.41
C THR A 488 1.25 -3.92 13.44
N ILE A 489 1.37 -5.05 14.11
CA ILE A 489 2.48 -5.98 13.98
C ILE A 489 1.92 -7.40 13.82
N GLU A 490 2.64 -8.23 13.09
CA GLU A 490 2.28 -9.65 12.95
C GLU A 490 3.46 -10.52 13.35
N LEU A 491 3.17 -11.70 13.83
CA LEU A 491 4.17 -12.74 14.03
C LEU A 491 3.61 -14.14 13.77
N THR A 492 4.53 -15.04 13.47
CA THR A 492 4.23 -16.43 13.18
C THR A 492 4.96 -17.33 14.17
N ILE A 493 4.25 -18.25 14.81
CA ILE A 493 4.85 -19.31 15.64
C ILE A 493 4.76 -20.63 14.92
N HIS A 494 5.90 -21.30 14.79
CA HIS A 494 6.00 -22.66 14.30
C HIS A 494 6.37 -23.58 15.45
N VAL A 495 5.61 -24.66 15.67
CA VAL A 495 5.87 -25.68 16.67
C VAL A 495 5.99 -27.06 16.02
N ASP A 496 7.12 -27.74 16.26
CA ASP A 496 7.29 -29.17 15.98
C ASP A 496 7.22 -29.92 17.31
N THR A 497 6.09 -30.59 17.58
CA THR A 497 5.85 -31.25 18.88
C THR A 497 6.78 -32.43 19.09
N LYS A 498 7.17 -33.14 18.03
CA LYS A 498 8.12 -34.28 18.11
C LYS A 498 9.49 -33.82 18.55
N ARG A 499 9.97 -32.71 17.97
CA ARG A 499 11.29 -32.16 18.31
C ARG A 499 11.25 -31.25 19.53
N ARG A 500 10.07 -30.98 20.05
CA ARG A 500 9.84 -30.03 21.15
C ARG A 500 10.46 -28.66 20.84
N LEU A 501 10.29 -28.21 19.58
CA LEU A 501 10.89 -27.02 19.04
C LEU A 501 9.81 -25.96 18.77
N LEU A 502 10.07 -24.72 19.22
CA LEU A 502 9.30 -23.53 18.88
C LEU A 502 10.19 -22.55 18.13
N VAL A 503 9.67 -21.98 17.05
CA VAL A 503 10.38 -20.96 16.24
C VAL A 503 9.46 -19.78 16.00
N ILE A 504 9.98 -18.56 16.19
CA ILE A 504 9.34 -17.29 15.84
C ILE A 504 10.29 -16.56 14.91
N PRO A 505 10.14 -16.75 13.60
CA PRO A 505 11.13 -16.27 12.63
C PRO A 505 11.31 -14.77 12.62
N GLU A 506 10.22 -14.00 12.72
CA GLU A 506 10.24 -12.52 12.71
C GLU A 506 11.04 -11.93 13.89
N LEU A 507 11.19 -12.69 14.98
CA LEU A 507 12.01 -12.32 16.14
C LEU A 507 13.35 -13.03 16.18
N GLY A 508 13.67 -13.90 15.21
CA GLY A 508 14.88 -14.72 15.21
C GLY A 508 14.93 -15.75 16.34
N ILE A 509 13.80 -16.07 16.96
CA ILE A 509 13.72 -16.95 18.13
C ILE A 509 13.64 -18.41 17.70
N LYS A 510 14.48 -19.24 18.33
CA LYS A 510 14.44 -20.70 18.23
C LYS A 510 14.60 -21.30 19.62
N GLN A 511 13.54 -21.88 20.17
CA GLN A 511 13.47 -22.41 21.54
C GLN A 511 13.34 -23.92 21.55
N GLN A 512 14.23 -24.60 22.28
CA GLN A 512 14.15 -26.03 22.57
C GLN A 512 13.27 -26.31 23.80
N ASN A 513 12.92 -27.58 23.98
CA ASN A 513 12.11 -28.06 25.11
C ASN A 513 10.70 -27.45 25.18
N CYS A 514 10.14 -27.06 24.03
CA CYS A 514 8.74 -26.63 23.94
C CYS A 514 7.78 -27.74 24.41
N THR A 515 6.82 -27.38 25.24
CA THR A 515 5.82 -28.32 25.81
C THR A 515 4.44 -28.18 25.17
N LEU A 516 4.26 -27.25 24.25
CA LEU A 516 3.00 -27.01 23.53
C LEU A 516 2.71 -28.20 22.61
N LYS A 517 1.47 -28.71 22.66
CA LYS A 517 1.06 -29.91 21.90
C LYS A 517 -0.19 -29.71 21.07
N ARG A 518 -0.97 -28.65 21.30
CA ARG A 518 -2.25 -28.36 20.64
C ARG A 518 -2.27 -26.96 20.08
N ALA A 519 -3.01 -26.75 18.99
CA ALA A 519 -3.13 -25.47 18.32
C ALA A 519 -3.59 -24.34 19.26
N GLU A 520 -4.54 -24.62 20.16
CA GLU A 520 -5.06 -23.62 21.11
C GLU A 520 -3.94 -23.10 22.04
N GLN A 521 -3.05 -23.98 22.49
CA GLN A 521 -1.92 -23.58 23.34
C GLN A 521 -0.92 -22.72 22.57
N VAL A 522 -0.73 -23.02 21.27
CA VAL A 522 0.15 -22.22 20.41
C VAL A 522 -0.47 -20.85 20.12
N VAL A 523 -1.80 -20.77 19.93
CA VAL A 523 -2.53 -19.51 19.78
C VAL A 523 -2.35 -18.62 21.01
N GLU A 524 -2.57 -19.13 22.21
CA GLU A 524 -2.39 -18.34 23.43
C GLU A 524 -0.93 -17.86 23.58
N ARG A 525 0.03 -18.74 23.33
CA ARG A 525 1.46 -18.32 23.35
C ARG A 525 1.77 -17.26 22.28
N ALA A 526 1.16 -17.37 21.08
CA ALA A 526 1.33 -16.38 20.03
C ALA A 526 0.79 -15.00 20.43
N LYS A 527 -0.37 -14.97 21.08
CA LYS A 527 -0.95 -13.72 21.60
C LYS A 527 -0.09 -13.10 22.69
N GLU A 528 0.42 -13.91 23.63
CA GLU A 528 1.33 -13.44 24.68
C GLU A 528 2.59 -12.80 24.08
N VAL A 529 3.27 -13.50 23.17
CA VAL A 529 4.49 -13.00 22.55
C VAL A 529 4.22 -11.73 21.72
N LEU A 530 3.08 -11.68 21.03
CA LEU A 530 2.70 -10.49 20.28
C LEU A 530 2.46 -9.29 21.21
N SER A 531 1.82 -9.50 22.37
CA SER A 531 1.62 -8.44 23.39
C SER A 531 2.95 -7.98 23.99
N GLU A 532 3.87 -8.91 24.28
CA GLU A 532 5.22 -8.59 24.76
C GLU A 532 5.98 -7.72 23.72
N GLU A 533 5.89 -8.09 22.43
CA GLU A 533 6.53 -7.34 21.34
C GLU A 533 5.86 -5.97 21.11
N ALA A 534 4.52 -5.89 21.18
CA ALA A 534 3.80 -4.62 21.11
C ALA A 534 4.26 -3.65 22.21
N LEU A 535 4.37 -4.15 23.45
CA LEU A 535 4.88 -3.34 24.56
C LEU A 535 6.32 -2.87 24.33
N ARG A 536 7.19 -3.75 23.81
CA ARG A 536 8.59 -3.43 23.49
C ARG A 536 8.71 -2.32 22.43
N LEU A 537 7.77 -2.28 21.48
CA LEU A 537 7.69 -1.29 20.42
C LEU A 537 6.92 -0.02 20.84
N GLY A 538 6.43 0.06 22.08
CA GLY A 538 5.66 1.21 22.57
C GLY A 538 4.27 1.31 21.96
N LEU A 539 3.68 0.19 21.50
CA LEU A 539 2.35 0.15 20.90
C LEU A 539 1.26 -0.07 21.98
N ASP A 540 0.01 0.25 21.63
CA ASP A 540 -1.14 -0.01 22.51
C ASP A 540 -1.39 -1.52 22.65
N THR A 541 -1.23 -2.03 23.85
CA THR A 541 -1.43 -3.44 24.19
C THR A 541 -2.89 -3.81 24.47
N ALA A 542 -3.79 -2.82 24.57
CA ALA A 542 -5.23 -3.05 24.71
C ALA A 542 -5.92 -3.37 23.37
N GLN A 543 -5.19 -3.17 22.25
CA GLN A 543 -5.69 -3.47 20.91
C GLN A 543 -5.97 -4.98 20.76
N GLU A 544 -7.06 -5.32 20.07
CA GLU A 544 -7.44 -6.70 19.78
C GLU A 544 -6.36 -7.45 18.98
N ILE A 545 -6.15 -8.72 19.33
CA ILE A 545 -5.25 -9.62 18.60
C ILE A 545 -6.09 -10.60 17.78
N GLU A 546 -5.96 -10.50 16.48
CA GLU A 546 -6.59 -11.40 15.53
C GLU A 546 -5.72 -12.62 15.23
N VAL A 547 -6.35 -13.78 15.12
CA VAL A 547 -5.72 -14.99 14.60
C VAL A 547 -5.93 -15.03 13.09
N ILE A 548 -4.84 -14.81 12.34
CA ILE A 548 -4.89 -14.70 10.87
C ILE A 548 -4.92 -16.09 10.22
N ASN A 549 -4.16 -17.05 10.76
CA ASN A 549 -4.08 -18.39 10.21
C ASN A 549 -3.69 -19.40 11.26
N ILE A 550 -4.26 -20.60 11.17
CA ILE A 550 -3.85 -21.79 11.93
C ILE A 550 -3.68 -22.94 10.95
N GLU A 551 -2.49 -23.52 10.93
CA GLU A 551 -2.20 -24.76 10.24
C GLU A 551 -1.78 -25.80 11.26
N ASP A 552 -2.42 -26.94 11.27
CA ASP A 552 -2.19 -28.01 12.23
C ASP A 552 -2.16 -29.36 11.52
N PHE A 553 -0.96 -29.83 11.22
CA PHE A 553 -0.74 -31.05 10.46
C PHE A 553 -0.27 -32.19 11.36
N PRO A 554 -1.00 -33.32 11.40
CA PRO A 554 -0.51 -34.51 12.07
C PRO A 554 0.70 -35.08 11.30
N VAL A 555 1.75 -35.44 12.05
CA VAL A 555 2.93 -36.14 11.51
C VAL A 555 2.80 -37.60 11.88
N VAL A 556 2.58 -38.46 10.89
CA VAL A 556 2.44 -39.90 11.08
C VAL A 556 3.80 -40.58 10.87
N GLU A 557 4.38 -41.11 11.94
CA GLU A 557 5.54 -42.02 11.87
C GLU A 557 5.15 -43.33 12.55
N GLY A 558 4.87 -44.36 11.74
CA GLY A 558 4.39 -45.63 12.23
C GLY A 558 2.94 -45.57 12.77
N TRP A 559 2.50 -46.62 13.46
CA TRP A 559 1.09 -46.81 13.83
C TRP A 559 0.64 -46.09 15.13
N GLN A 560 1.52 -45.33 15.80
CA GLN A 560 1.23 -44.85 17.15
C GLN A 560 1.61 -43.41 17.49
N SER A 561 2.22 -42.60 16.60
CA SER A 561 2.60 -41.24 16.97
C SER A 561 1.61 -40.20 16.43
N MET A 562 1.00 -39.41 17.32
CA MET A 562 0.16 -38.25 17.02
C MET A 562 0.99 -36.96 17.20
N GLU A 563 2.17 -36.89 16.62
CA GLU A 563 2.98 -35.67 16.61
C GLU A 563 2.41 -34.67 15.60
N ARG A 564 2.67 -33.39 15.82
CA ARG A 564 2.05 -32.30 15.04
C ARG A 564 3.09 -31.27 14.62
N LEU A 565 2.86 -30.70 13.44
CA LEU A 565 3.46 -29.44 13.00
C LEU A 565 2.38 -28.38 13.05
N ILE A 566 2.52 -27.43 13.97
CA ILE A 566 1.53 -26.38 14.19
C ILE A 566 2.15 -25.05 13.76
N THR A 567 1.43 -24.30 12.92
CA THR A 567 1.79 -22.93 12.55
C THR A 567 0.62 -22.03 12.92
N VAL A 568 0.88 -21.01 13.71
CA VAL A 568 -0.10 -19.99 14.07
C VAL A 568 0.44 -18.63 13.70
N LYS A 569 -0.36 -17.85 12.97
CA LYS A 569 -0.07 -16.46 12.63
C LYS A 569 -1.09 -15.57 13.34
N VAL A 570 -0.59 -14.59 14.09
CA VAL A 570 -1.38 -13.58 14.80
C VAL A 570 -0.96 -12.17 14.40
N GLN A 571 -1.87 -11.21 14.58
CA GLN A 571 -1.65 -9.81 14.27
C GLN A 571 -2.43 -8.91 15.24
N LEU A 572 -1.91 -7.73 15.58
CA LEU A 572 -2.74 -6.65 16.12
C LEU A 572 -3.76 -6.23 15.05
N ALA A 573 -5.04 -6.17 15.41
CA ALA A 573 -6.12 -5.90 14.48
C ALA A 573 -5.91 -4.57 13.74
N ALA A 574 -5.95 -4.61 12.41
CA ALA A 574 -5.91 -3.40 11.59
C ALA A 574 -7.25 -2.65 11.68
N GLY A 575 -7.21 -1.33 11.57
CA GLY A 575 -8.42 -0.51 11.59
C GLY A 575 -8.14 0.94 11.94
N VAL A 576 -9.19 1.63 12.38
CA VAL A 576 -9.13 3.03 12.78
C VAL A 576 -9.43 3.19 14.26
N LYS A 577 -8.81 4.19 14.89
CA LYS A 577 -8.98 4.50 16.32
C LYS A 577 -10.42 4.81 16.68
N HIS A 578 -11.10 5.56 15.81
CA HIS A 578 -12.52 5.94 15.96
C HIS A 578 -13.08 6.45 14.61
N TYR A 579 -14.39 6.63 14.55
CA TYR A 579 -15.05 7.27 13.41
C TYR A 579 -14.96 8.80 13.55
N VAL A 580 -15.03 9.49 12.40
CA VAL A 580 -15.10 10.96 12.30
C VAL A 580 -16.55 11.36 12.00
N GLU A 581 -17.04 12.41 12.71
CA GLU A 581 -18.34 13.03 12.51
C GLU A 581 -18.29 14.12 11.41
#